data_7b3e7602cc6935665d2b2bf5eb5a9c3a
#
_entry.id   7b3e7602cc6935665d2b2bf5eb5a9c3a
#
_cell.length_a   1.000
_cell.length_b   1.000
_cell.length_c   1.000
_cell.angle_alpha   90.00
_cell.angle_beta   90.00
_cell.angle_gamma   90.00
#
_symmetry.space_group_name_H-M   'P 1'
#
loop_
_entity.id
_entity.type
_entity.pdbx_description
1 polymer ?
#
loop_
_entity_poly.entity_id
_entity_poly.type
_entity_poly.pdbx_seq_one_letter_code
_entity_poly.pdbx_strand_id
1 'polypeptide(L)'
;EKTEAATARRSELSEKIKAAEKRMAEIAVLRTHIVNYARTRDTYTAYRKAGYSPKFRSEHEADILLHQAAKRAFDELNVKKLPKMKDLQAEYATLLAEKKAAYTELRKARDEARELLTVKTNVDRVLQDTGRGIAQEKEHGQR
;
A
#
# COMPACT_ATOMS: atom_id res chain seq x y z
N GLU A 1 12.90 -1.93 -25.70
CA GLU A 1 13.43 -2.88 -24.70
C GLU A 1 13.65 -2.24 -23.33
N LYS A 2 14.45 -1.17 -23.24
CA LYS A 2 14.68 -0.45 -21.99
C LYS A 2 13.40 0.18 -21.44
N THR A 3 12.53 0.68 -22.32
CA THR A 3 11.26 1.30 -21.96
C THR A 3 10.29 0.26 -21.41
N GLU A 4 10.22 -0.92 -21.98
CA GLU A 4 9.39 -2.02 -21.50
C GLU A 4 9.87 -2.53 -20.12
N ALA A 5 11.19 -2.70 -19.96
CA ALA A 5 11.79 -3.09 -18.68
C ALA A 5 11.53 -2.04 -17.60
N ALA A 6 11.66 -0.76 -17.92
CA ALA A 6 11.40 0.35 -17.01
C ALA A 6 9.92 0.40 -16.61
N THR A 7 9.00 0.18 -17.55
CA THR A 7 7.55 0.14 -17.28
C THR A 7 7.20 -1.06 -16.40
N ALA A 8 7.78 -2.23 -16.67
CA ALA A 8 7.58 -3.43 -15.86
C ALA A 8 8.11 -3.21 -14.43
N ARG A 9 9.27 -2.58 -14.29
CA ARG A 9 9.86 -2.26 -12.98
C ARG A 9 8.97 -1.33 -12.17
N ARG A 10 8.45 -0.27 -12.78
CA ARG A 10 7.53 0.67 -12.13
C ARG A 10 6.25 -0.02 -11.71
N SER A 11 5.71 -0.91 -12.55
CA SER A 11 4.53 -1.70 -12.23
C SER A 11 4.76 -2.61 -11.03
N GLU A 12 5.90 -3.31 -10.98
CA GLU A 12 6.29 -4.15 -9.84
C GLU A 12 6.40 -3.35 -8.55
N LEU A 13 7.03 -2.17 -8.59
CA LEU A 13 7.19 -1.30 -7.43
C LEU A 13 5.83 -0.78 -6.96
N SER A 14 4.96 -0.39 -7.87
CA SER A 14 3.60 0.06 -7.57
C SER A 14 2.78 -1.05 -6.90
N GLU A 15 2.85 -2.27 -7.41
CA GLU A 15 2.16 -3.44 -6.83
C GLU A 15 2.71 -3.79 -5.44
N LYS A 16 4.03 -3.69 -5.27
CA LYS A 16 4.68 -3.92 -3.97
C LYS A 16 4.20 -2.91 -2.93
N ILE A 17 4.09 -1.64 -3.31
CA ILE A 17 3.57 -0.57 -2.44
C ILE A 17 2.13 -0.86 -2.05
N LYS A 18 1.28 -1.21 -3.02
CA LYS A 18 -0.14 -1.53 -2.75
C LYS A 18 -0.29 -2.73 -1.81
N ALA A 19 0.50 -3.78 -2.03
CA ALA A 19 0.48 -4.97 -1.17
C ALA A 19 0.90 -4.63 0.25
N ALA A 20 1.96 -3.82 0.41
CA ALA A 20 2.42 -3.36 1.72
C ALA A 20 1.36 -2.51 2.42
N GLU A 21 0.74 -1.56 1.72
CA GLU A 21 -0.32 -0.71 2.27
C GLU A 21 -1.53 -1.52 2.70
N LYS A 22 -1.93 -2.51 1.90
CA LYS A 22 -3.05 -3.40 2.23
C LYS A 22 -2.76 -4.18 3.52
N ARG A 23 -1.57 -4.77 3.62
CA ARG A 23 -1.18 -5.54 4.82
C ARG A 23 -1.04 -4.63 6.04
N MET A 24 -0.50 -3.43 5.89
CA MET A 24 -0.40 -2.45 6.97
C MET A 24 -1.78 -2.06 7.50
N ALA A 25 -2.77 -1.87 6.62
CA ALA A 25 -4.15 -1.59 7.00
C ALA A 25 -4.77 -2.78 7.76
N GLU A 26 -4.54 -4.01 7.29
CA GLU A 26 -4.97 -5.23 7.99
C GLU A 26 -4.37 -5.33 9.39
N ILE A 27 -3.08 -5.03 9.54
CA ILE A 27 -2.39 -5.04 10.83
C ILE A 27 -3.00 -4.01 11.78
N ALA A 28 -3.30 -2.81 11.31
CA ALA A 28 -3.92 -1.77 12.12
C ALA A 28 -5.29 -2.23 12.65
N VAL A 29 -6.10 -2.84 11.79
CA VAL A 29 -7.40 -3.42 12.15
C VAL A 29 -7.23 -4.56 13.16
N LEU A 30 -6.30 -5.49 12.89
CA LEU A 30 -6.00 -6.61 13.78
C LEU A 30 -5.59 -6.14 15.17
N ARG A 31 -4.71 -5.15 15.25
CA ARG A 31 -4.25 -4.61 16.53
C ARG A 31 -5.41 -4.06 17.36
N THR A 32 -6.30 -3.31 16.74
CA THR A 32 -7.49 -2.77 17.40
C THR A 32 -8.38 -3.90 17.94
N HIS A 33 -8.64 -4.91 17.11
CA HIS A 33 -9.47 -6.04 17.50
C HIS A 33 -8.82 -6.93 18.57
N ILE A 34 -7.51 -7.11 18.53
CA ILE A 34 -6.78 -7.85 19.57
C ILE A 34 -6.91 -7.16 20.92
N VAL A 35 -6.73 -5.84 20.96
CA VAL A 35 -6.90 -5.04 22.19
C VAL A 35 -8.33 -5.15 22.70
N ASN A 36 -9.32 -4.97 21.83
CA ASN A 36 -10.73 -5.06 22.19
C ASN A 36 -11.11 -6.46 22.67
N TYR A 37 -10.59 -7.51 22.01
CA TYR A 37 -10.81 -8.91 22.40
C TYR A 37 -10.27 -9.18 23.79
N ALA A 38 -9.04 -8.77 24.07
CA ALA A 38 -8.40 -8.97 25.37
C ALA A 38 -9.16 -8.23 26.48
N ARG A 39 -9.56 -7.00 26.20
CA ARG A 39 -10.29 -6.16 27.17
C ARG A 39 -11.69 -6.71 27.50
N THR A 40 -12.36 -7.30 26.53
CA THR A 40 -13.75 -7.76 26.67
C THR A 40 -13.86 -9.27 26.94
N ARG A 41 -12.74 -9.98 27.00
CA ARG A 41 -12.70 -11.43 27.15
C ARG A 41 -13.43 -11.91 28.42
N ASP A 42 -13.14 -11.30 29.56
CA ASP A 42 -13.75 -11.70 30.83
C ASP A 42 -15.24 -11.42 30.87
N THR A 43 -15.68 -10.29 30.32
CA THR A 43 -17.08 -9.96 30.20
C THR A 43 -17.83 -10.95 29.32
N TYR A 44 -17.25 -11.32 28.19
CA TYR A 44 -17.87 -12.30 27.28
C TYR A 44 -17.92 -13.69 27.90
N THR A 45 -16.89 -14.09 28.63
CA THR A 45 -16.86 -15.36 29.38
C THR A 45 -17.98 -15.39 30.43
N ALA A 46 -18.17 -14.30 31.16
CA ALA A 46 -19.25 -14.17 32.13
C ALA A 46 -20.63 -14.24 31.46
N TYR A 47 -20.78 -13.64 30.28
CA TYR A 47 -22.00 -13.72 29.47
C TYR A 47 -22.34 -15.17 29.08
N ARG A 48 -21.34 -15.94 28.63
CA ARG A 48 -21.50 -17.37 28.31
C ARG A 48 -21.91 -18.17 29.55
N LYS A 49 -21.25 -17.93 30.69
CA LYS A 49 -21.56 -18.61 31.97
C LYS A 49 -22.96 -18.28 32.46
N ALA A 50 -23.46 -17.09 32.17
CA ALA A 50 -24.82 -16.67 32.49
C ALA A 50 -25.86 -17.25 31.52
N GLY A 51 -25.46 -18.16 30.62
CA GLY A 51 -26.34 -18.78 29.62
C GLY A 51 -26.86 -17.82 28.58
N TYR A 52 -26.04 -16.81 28.21
CA TYR A 52 -26.41 -15.77 27.25
C TYR A 52 -27.64 -14.97 27.69
N SER A 53 -27.70 -14.67 28.99
CA SER A 53 -28.81 -13.93 29.61
C SER A 53 -29.08 -12.61 28.91
N PRO A 54 -30.35 -12.31 28.49
CA PRO A 54 -30.70 -11.02 27.92
C PRO A 54 -30.45 -9.85 28.86
N LYS A 55 -30.64 -10.06 30.17
CA LYS A 55 -30.36 -9.03 31.20
C LYS A 55 -28.87 -8.71 31.24
N PHE A 56 -28.00 -9.72 31.27
CA PHE A 56 -26.55 -9.54 31.25
C PHE A 56 -26.13 -8.80 29.98
N ARG A 57 -26.66 -9.18 28.84
CA ARG A 57 -26.40 -8.55 27.55
C ARG A 57 -26.76 -7.08 27.57
N SER A 58 -27.92 -6.74 28.12
CA SER A 58 -28.39 -5.37 28.25
C SER A 58 -27.43 -4.51 29.08
N GLU A 59 -26.90 -5.07 30.17
CA GLU A 59 -25.97 -4.39 31.08
C GLU A 59 -24.57 -4.22 30.50
N HIS A 60 -24.13 -5.12 29.62
CA HIS A 60 -22.77 -5.17 29.04
C HIS A 60 -22.77 -5.18 27.51
N GLU A 61 -23.77 -4.58 26.89
CA GLU A 61 -23.96 -4.62 25.44
C GLU A 61 -22.76 -4.14 24.64
N ALA A 62 -22.16 -3.01 25.04
CA ALA A 62 -21.02 -2.43 24.34
C ALA A 62 -19.84 -3.39 24.29
N ASP A 63 -19.50 -4.01 25.42
CA ASP A 63 -18.38 -4.97 25.51
C ASP A 63 -18.67 -6.25 24.75
N ILE A 64 -19.91 -6.74 24.81
CA ILE A 64 -20.32 -7.95 24.08
C ILE A 64 -20.23 -7.71 22.57
N LEU A 65 -20.72 -6.55 22.09
CA LEU A 65 -20.65 -6.20 20.66
C LEU A 65 -19.21 -6.03 20.18
N LEU A 66 -18.35 -5.40 20.99
CA LEU A 66 -16.92 -5.27 20.68
C LEU A 66 -16.23 -6.63 20.56
N HIS A 67 -16.55 -7.54 21.49
CA HIS A 67 -15.98 -8.90 21.48
C HIS A 67 -16.44 -9.68 20.26
N GLN A 68 -17.72 -9.63 19.92
CA GLN A 68 -18.29 -10.29 18.75
C GLN A 68 -17.70 -9.72 17.44
N ALA A 69 -17.53 -8.38 17.37
CA ALA A 69 -16.91 -7.71 16.23
C ALA A 69 -15.45 -8.16 16.04
N ALA A 70 -14.69 -8.29 17.14
CA ALA A 70 -13.32 -8.76 17.09
C ALA A 70 -13.24 -10.21 16.58
N LYS A 71 -14.09 -11.11 17.09
CA LYS A 71 -14.14 -12.49 16.62
C LYS A 71 -14.50 -12.58 15.13
N ARG A 72 -15.46 -11.78 14.69
CA ARG A 72 -15.87 -11.73 13.28
C ARG A 72 -14.72 -11.25 12.40
N ALA A 73 -13.99 -10.22 12.82
CA ALA A 73 -12.85 -9.72 12.09
C ALA A 73 -11.74 -10.77 11.96
N PHE A 74 -11.48 -11.54 13.01
CA PHE A 74 -10.50 -12.63 12.98
C PHE A 74 -10.92 -13.72 11.99
N ASP A 75 -12.22 -14.06 11.93
CA ASP A 75 -12.74 -15.04 10.99
C ASP A 75 -12.61 -14.54 9.55
N GLU A 76 -12.94 -13.28 9.28
CA GLU A 76 -12.83 -12.66 7.96
C GLU A 76 -11.38 -12.60 7.46
N LEU A 77 -10.43 -12.37 8.36
CA LEU A 77 -9.01 -12.33 8.04
C LEU A 77 -8.33 -13.71 8.11
N ASN A 78 -9.10 -14.77 8.33
CA ASN A 78 -8.62 -16.16 8.46
C ASN A 78 -7.55 -16.32 9.56
N VAL A 79 -7.70 -15.61 10.65
CA VAL A 79 -6.77 -15.68 11.79
C VAL A 79 -7.19 -16.85 12.68
N LYS A 80 -6.48 -17.97 12.58
CA LYS A 80 -6.73 -19.16 13.41
C LYS A 80 -6.12 -19.04 14.79
N LYS A 81 -4.97 -18.39 14.91
CA LYS A 81 -4.28 -18.14 16.15
C LYS A 81 -3.96 -16.65 16.24
N LEU A 82 -4.29 -16.03 17.37
CA LEU A 82 -4.03 -14.61 17.57
C LEU A 82 -2.53 -14.33 17.55
N PRO A 83 -2.06 -13.46 16.65
CA PRO A 83 -0.66 -13.05 16.63
C PRO A 83 -0.36 -12.18 17.85
N LYS A 84 0.91 -12.17 18.25
CA LYS A 84 1.36 -11.30 19.32
C LYS A 84 1.45 -9.86 18.80
N MET A 85 1.09 -8.90 19.64
CA MET A 85 1.19 -7.47 19.30
C MET A 85 2.61 -7.08 18.89
N LYS A 86 3.61 -7.65 19.57
CA LYS A 86 5.03 -7.41 19.28
C LYS A 86 5.38 -7.84 17.83
N ASP A 87 4.88 -9.01 17.41
CA ASP A 87 5.11 -9.54 16.07
C ASP A 87 4.44 -8.68 15.01
N LEU A 88 3.23 -8.21 15.27
CA LEU A 88 2.51 -7.30 14.38
C LEU A 88 3.20 -5.94 14.24
N GLN A 89 3.74 -5.42 15.34
CA GLN A 89 4.52 -4.17 15.32
C GLN A 89 5.78 -4.32 14.49
N ALA A 90 6.50 -5.45 14.65
CA ALA A 90 7.69 -5.73 13.86
C ALA A 90 7.38 -5.88 12.37
N GLU A 91 6.32 -6.60 12.03
CA GLU A 91 5.85 -6.74 10.64
C GLU A 91 5.48 -5.38 10.04
N TYR A 92 4.76 -4.56 10.78
CA TYR A 92 4.37 -3.21 10.35
C TYR A 92 5.60 -2.34 10.06
N ALA A 93 6.60 -2.36 10.95
CA ALA A 93 7.84 -1.62 10.78
C ALA A 93 8.61 -2.07 9.54
N THR A 94 8.67 -3.39 9.30
CA THR A 94 9.30 -3.96 8.10
C THR A 94 8.58 -3.51 6.82
N LEU A 95 7.25 -3.59 6.81
CA LEU A 95 6.43 -3.17 5.67
C LEU A 95 6.57 -1.67 5.39
N LEU A 96 6.64 -0.86 6.44
CA LEU A 96 6.85 0.57 6.32
C LEU A 96 8.20 0.89 5.68
N ALA A 97 9.26 0.19 6.10
CA ALA A 97 10.60 0.34 5.54
C ALA A 97 10.63 -0.08 4.05
N GLU A 98 10.02 -1.21 3.73
CA GLU A 98 9.91 -1.71 2.35
C GLU A 98 9.12 -0.74 1.46
N LYS A 99 8.03 -0.19 1.98
CA LYS A 99 7.21 0.80 1.30
C LYS A 99 8.01 2.06 0.99
N LYS A 100 8.75 2.58 1.96
CA LYS A 100 9.60 3.77 1.79
C LYS A 100 10.68 3.52 0.75
N ALA A 101 11.35 2.35 0.80
CA ALA A 101 12.36 1.96 -0.17
C ALA A 101 11.77 1.86 -1.57
N ALA A 102 10.59 1.25 -1.72
CA ALA A 102 9.89 1.13 -2.99
C ALA A 102 9.49 2.49 -3.56
N TYR A 103 9.02 3.41 -2.73
CA TYR A 103 8.72 4.79 -3.15
C TYR A 103 9.97 5.52 -3.64
N THR A 104 11.09 5.35 -2.95
CA THR A 104 12.37 5.95 -3.35
C THR A 104 12.80 5.44 -4.72
N GLU A 105 12.73 4.12 -4.93
CA GLU A 105 13.04 3.51 -6.23
C GLU A 105 12.06 3.96 -7.32
N LEU A 106 10.79 4.07 -6.99
CA LEU A 106 9.76 4.53 -7.94
C LEU A 106 10.01 5.97 -8.35
N ARG A 107 10.38 6.82 -7.40
CA ARG A 107 10.74 8.23 -7.66
C ARG A 107 11.95 8.32 -8.59
N LYS A 108 12.99 7.53 -8.32
CA LYS A 108 14.17 7.44 -9.19
C LYS A 108 13.80 7.01 -10.59
N ALA A 109 12.98 5.97 -10.72
CA ALA A 109 12.52 5.49 -12.02
C ALA A 109 11.72 6.55 -12.80
N ARG A 110 10.88 7.32 -12.11
CA ARG A 110 10.13 8.44 -12.69
C ARG A 110 11.05 9.55 -13.15
N ASP A 111 12.03 9.91 -12.33
CA ASP A 111 12.98 10.97 -12.62
C ASP A 111 13.87 10.56 -13.81
N GLU A 112 14.36 9.34 -13.84
CA GLU A 112 15.11 8.78 -14.97
C GLU A 112 14.28 8.78 -16.26
N ALA A 113 13.02 8.35 -16.21
CA ALA A 113 12.12 8.37 -17.34
C ALA A 113 11.87 9.79 -17.85
N ARG A 114 11.73 10.74 -16.93
CA ARG A 114 11.56 12.16 -17.25
C ARG A 114 12.79 12.73 -17.91
N GLU A 115 13.99 12.43 -17.40
CA GLU A 115 15.26 12.85 -17.98
C GLU A 115 15.44 12.28 -19.39
N LEU A 116 15.18 10.99 -19.58
CA LEU A 116 15.25 10.35 -20.89
C LEU A 116 14.29 11.00 -21.90
N LEU A 117 13.08 11.30 -21.48
CA LEU A 117 12.07 11.97 -22.31
C LEU A 117 12.55 13.39 -22.68
N THR A 118 13.11 14.12 -21.74
CA THR A 118 13.65 15.47 -21.95
C THR A 118 14.81 15.44 -22.94
N VAL A 119 15.76 14.52 -22.76
CA VAL A 119 16.90 14.32 -23.67
C VAL A 119 16.40 14.00 -25.08
N LYS A 120 15.48 13.05 -25.21
CA LYS A 120 14.87 12.67 -26.49
C LYS A 120 14.21 13.87 -27.18
N THR A 121 13.42 14.63 -26.45
CA THR A 121 12.74 15.82 -26.96
C THR A 121 13.75 16.86 -27.45
N ASN A 122 14.82 17.09 -26.70
CA ASN A 122 15.88 18.04 -27.06
C ASN A 122 16.64 17.58 -28.30
N VAL A 123 16.96 16.29 -28.42
CA VAL A 123 17.60 15.71 -29.60
C VAL A 123 16.71 15.86 -30.84
N ASP A 124 15.42 15.51 -30.72
CA ASP A 124 14.45 15.64 -31.80
C ASP A 124 14.33 17.09 -32.27
N ARG A 125 14.34 18.04 -31.34
CA ARG A 125 14.29 19.49 -31.65
C ARG A 125 15.54 19.94 -32.40
N VAL A 126 16.71 19.53 -31.98
CA VAL A 126 17.98 19.86 -32.63
C VAL A 126 17.99 19.31 -34.08
N LEU A 127 17.53 18.07 -34.26
CA LEU A 127 17.45 17.45 -35.58
C LEU A 127 16.45 18.17 -36.49
N GLN A 128 15.30 18.59 -35.97
CA GLN A 128 14.32 19.39 -36.72
C GLN A 128 14.88 20.75 -37.11
N ASP A 129 15.53 21.46 -36.21
CA ASP A 129 16.14 22.77 -36.46
C ASP A 129 17.25 22.66 -37.50
N THR A 130 18.08 21.62 -37.42
CA THR A 130 19.12 21.34 -38.43
C THR A 130 18.49 21.06 -39.81
N GLY A 131 17.43 20.25 -39.85
CA GLY A 131 16.69 19.97 -41.08
C GLY A 131 16.07 21.21 -41.71
N ARG A 132 15.48 22.09 -40.88
CA ARG A 132 14.91 23.35 -41.34
C ARG A 132 16.01 24.30 -41.87
N GLY A 133 17.14 24.40 -41.17
CA GLY A 133 18.28 25.20 -41.64
C GLY A 133 18.77 24.77 -42.99
N ILE A 134 18.95 23.50 -43.23
CA ILE A 134 19.39 22.93 -44.50
C ILE A 134 18.34 23.23 -45.61
N ALA A 135 17.03 23.06 -45.33
CA ALA A 135 15.97 23.34 -46.25
C ALA A 135 15.94 24.82 -46.66
N GLN A 136 16.11 25.73 -45.71
CA GLN A 136 16.17 27.18 -45.98
C GLN A 136 17.38 27.57 -46.82
N GLU A 137 18.54 27.01 -46.53
CA GLU A 137 19.74 27.24 -47.32
C GLU A 137 19.57 26.78 -48.76
N LYS A 138 18.92 25.64 -49.01
CA LYS A 138 18.62 25.14 -50.34
C LYS A 138 17.65 26.07 -51.11
N GLU A 139 16.63 26.55 -50.43
CA GLU A 139 15.67 27.52 -51.04
C GLU A 139 16.38 28.82 -51.41
N HIS A 140 17.23 29.39 -50.56
CA HIS A 140 18.01 30.58 -50.84
C HIS A 140 19.04 30.33 -51.92
N GLY A 141 19.63 29.15 -52.00
CA GLY A 141 20.58 28.78 -53.04
C GLY A 141 20.01 28.66 -54.45
N GLN A 142 18.68 28.48 -54.58
CA GLN A 142 17.98 28.39 -55.87
C GLN A 142 17.58 29.74 -56.43
N ARG A 143 17.70 30.82 -55.68
CA ARG A 143 17.45 32.20 -56.11
C ARG A 143 18.73 32.85 -56.60
#